data_026fa7dd5c21cab25651c5d675aa9dcd
#
_entry.id   026fa7dd5c21cab25651c5d675aa9dcd
#
_cell.length_a   1.000
_cell.length_b   1.000
_cell.length_c   1.000
_cell.angle_alpha   90.00
_cell.angle_beta   90.00
_cell.angle_gamma   90.00
#
_symmetry.space_group_name_H-M   'P 1'
#
loop_
_entity.id
_entity.type
_entity.pdbx_description
1 polymer ?
#
loop_
_entity_poly.entity_id
_entity_poly.type
_entity_poly.pdbx_seq_one_letter_code
_entity_poly.pdbx_strand_id
1 'polypeptide(L)'
;MAHAALAASAITEAAAATEGLPRVTVTRDPNCGCCIAWVEHMRASGFAVEVVEIDDVVPLKVKLGVPEALMSCHTSQVGSYVIEGHVPADAVKRLLAEHPDAAGIAVAGMPIGSPGMEIKGEAPRPYEVVIFASGRQNVFARYRGIFRI
;
A
#
# COMPACT_ATOMS: atom_id res chain seq x y z
N MET A 1 23.48 41.08 -51.06
CA MET A 1 24.09 40.34 -49.96
C MET A 1 23.02 40.01 -48.97
N ALA A 2 22.54 38.76 -48.97
CA ALA A 2 21.48 38.29 -48.10
C ALA A 2 22.09 37.51 -46.93
N HIS A 3 21.83 37.95 -45.70
CA HIS A 3 22.25 37.21 -44.50
C HIS A 3 21.09 36.32 -44.09
N ALA A 4 21.30 35.00 -44.18
CA ALA A 4 20.40 34.02 -43.62
C ALA A 4 20.74 33.80 -42.13
N ALA A 5 19.78 34.15 -41.28
CA ALA A 5 19.88 33.83 -39.85
C ALA A 5 19.36 32.40 -39.59
N LEU A 6 20.23 31.51 -39.18
CA LEU A 6 19.86 30.19 -38.64
C LEU A 6 19.30 30.36 -37.26
N ALA A 7 18.03 30.07 -37.09
CA ALA A 7 17.39 29.92 -35.77
C ALA A 7 17.68 28.51 -35.25
N ALA A 8 18.52 28.41 -34.19
CA ALA A 8 18.75 27.16 -33.45
C ALA A 8 17.54 26.92 -32.53
N SER A 9 16.73 25.92 -32.86
CA SER A 9 15.67 25.44 -31.95
C SER A 9 16.29 24.62 -30.82
N ALA A 10 16.32 25.18 -29.63
CA ALA A 10 16.67 24.45 -28.41
C ALA A 10 15.52 23.49 -28.06
N ILE A 11 15.75 22.21 -28.28
CA ILE A 11 14.85 21.16 -27.77
C ILE A 11 15.13 21.03 -26.27
N THR A 12 14.25 21.58 -25.45
CA THR A 12 14.27 21.36 -24.01
C THR A 12 13.74 19.97 -23.77
N GLU A 13 14.63 19.02 -23.59
CA GLU A 13 14.32 17.67 -23.14
C GLU A 13 13.90 17.78 -21.67
N ALA A 14 12.58 17.78 -21.42
CA ALA A 14 12.05 17.67 -20.08
C ALA A 14 12.40 16.26 -19.57
N ALA A 15 13.41 16.17 -18.73
CA ALA A 15 13.70 14.97 -17.96
C ALA A 15 12.44 14.67 -17.13
N ALA A 16 11.69 13.64 -17.53
CA ALA A 16 10.64 13.06 -16.69
C ALA A 16 11.36 12.55 -15.43
N ALA A 17 11.20 13.28 -14.32
CA ALA A 17 11.61 12.79 -13.02
C ALA A 17 10.83 11.49 -12.82
N THR A 18 11.54 10.36 -12.67
CA THR A 18 10.99 9.11 -12.16
C THR A 18 10.60 9.40 -10.73
N GLU A 19 9.35 9.84 -10.52
CA GLU A 19 8.80 9.94 -9.18
C GLU A 19 8.84 8.55 -8.58
N GLY A 20 9.65 8.37 -7.53
CA GLY A 20 9.72 7.13 -6.77
C GLY A 20 8.36 6.83 -6.13
N LEU A 21 8.19 5.60 -5.62
CA LEU A 21 6.99 5.23 -4.88
C LEU A 21 6.76 6.19 -3.71
N PRO A 22 5.51 6.61 -3.43
CA PRO A 22 5.20 7.44 -2.28
C PRO A 22 5.63 6.77 -0.98
N ARG A 23 5.97 7.58 0.03
CA ARG A 23 6.26 7.08 1.37
C ARG A 23 5.01 6.42 1.97
N VAL A 24 5.22 5.32 2.67
CA VAL A 24 4.19 4.65 3.48
C VAL A 24 4.41 5.03 4.94
N THR A 25 3.37 5.55 5.58
CA THR A 25 3.36 5.78 7.04
C THR A 25 2.53 4.68 7.68
N VAL A 26 3.16 3.83 8.48
CA VAL A 26 2.53 2.70 9.18
C VAL A 26 2.31 3.08 10.64
N THR A 27 1.07 3.02 11.10
CA THR A 27 0.73 3.17 12.51
C THR A 27 0.38 1.81 13.11
N ARG A 28 1.06 1.43 14.18
CA ARG A 28 0.96 0.12 14.81
C ARG A 28 1.07 0.17 16.32
N ASP A 29 0.60 -0.88 16.99
CA ASP A 29 0.92 -1.14 18.40
C ASP A 29 2.41 -1.51 18.51
N PRO A 30 3.16 -0.99 19.50
CA PRO A 30 4.58 -1.29 19.68
C PRO A 30 4.88 -2.79 19.92
N ASN A 31 3.90 -3.55 20.41
CA ASN A 31 4.04 -4.99 20.67
C ASN A 31 3.66 -5.87 19.46
N CYS A 32 3.23 -5.29 18.34
CA CYS A 32 2.80 -6.02 17.15
C CYS A 32 4.01 -6.50 16.32
N GLY A 33 4.48 -7.74 16.54
CA GLY A 33 5.62 -8.31 15.80
C GLY A 33 5.34 -8.55 14.33
N CYS A 34 4.15 -9.02 13.95
CA CYS A 34 3.77 -9.25 12.56
C CYS A 34 3.69 -7.95 11.75
N CYS A 35 3.41 -6.81 12.40
CA CYS A 35 3.42 -5.51 11.76
C CYS A 35 4.83 -5.12 11.28
N ILE A 36 5.88 -5.45 12.05
CA ILE A 36 7.27 -5.22 11.66
C ILE A 36 7.63 -6.08 10.44
N ALA A 37 7.23 -7.34 10.42
CA ALA A 37 7.46 -8.21 9.27
C ALA A 37 6.79 -7.67 7.99
N TRP A 38 5.60 -7.10 8.10
CA TRP A 38 4.96 -6.42 6.98
C TRP A 38 5.73 -5.15 6.53
N VAL A 39 6.24 -4.37 7.48
CA VAL A 39 7.10 -3.20 7.15
C VAL A 39 8.31 -3.63 6.34
N GLU A 40 8.98 -4.72 6.72
CA GLU A 40 10.13 -5.25 5.97
C GLU A 40 9.72 -5.74 4.56
N HIS A 41 8.56 -6.36 4.41
CA HIS A 41 8.00 -6.71 3.10
C HIS A 41 7.82 -5.47 2.20
N MET A 42 7.29 -4.38 2.74
CA MET A 42 7.12 -3.14 2.00
C MET A 42 8.46 -2.49 1.61
N ARG A 43 9.42 -2.47 2.53
CA ARG A 43 10.77 -1.97 2.26
C ARG A 43 11.49 -2.78 1.19
N ALA A 44 11.43 -4.11 1.28
CA ALA A 44 11.98 -5.02 0.28
C ALA A 44 11.34 -4.84 -1.11
N SER A 45 10.12 -4.33 -1.16
CA SER A 45 9.38 -4.04 -2.38
C SER A 45 9.62 -2.63 -2.94
N GLY A 46 10.52 -1.85 -2.31
CA GLY A 46 10.97 -0.54 -2.80
C GLY A 46 10.26 0.67 -2.19
N PHE A 47 9.40 0.47 -1.17
CA PHE A 47 8.78 1.58 -0.46
C PHE A 47 9.70 2.14 0.63
N ALA A 48 9.74 3.47 0.77
CA ALA A 48 10.22 4.13 1.98
C ALA A 48 9.10 4.02 3.03
N VAL A 49 9.42 3.49 4.22
CA VAL A 49 8.42 3.26 5.27
C VAL A 49 8.82 3.98 6.55
N GLU A 50 7.91 4.82 7.03
CA GLU A 50 7.94 5.44 8.36
C GLU A 50 7.02 4.67 9.29
N VAL A 51 7.48 4.38 10.50
CA VAL A 51 6.70 3.65 11.52
C VAL A 51 6.34 4.61 12.65
N VAL A 52 5.06 4.66 12.97
CA VAL A 52 4.49 5.39 14.11
C VAL A 52 3.93 4.38 15.09
N GLU A 53 4.32 4.46 16.34
CA GLU A 53 3.86 3.57 17.41
C GLU A 53 2.89 4.28 18.33
N ILE A 54 1.72 3.68 18.52
CA ILE A 54 0.69 4.13 19.46
C ILE A 54 0.05 2.91 20.13
N ASP A 55 -0.36 3.06 21.38
CA ASP A 55 -0.91 1.94 22.17
C ASP A 55 -2.27 1.44 21.68
N ASP A 56 -3.08 2.32 21.09
CA ASP A 56 -4.40 1.98 20.54
C ASP A 56 -4.57 2.58 19.14
N VAL A 57 -4.56 1.71 18.13
CA VAL A 57 -4.71 2.09 16.71
C VAL A 57 -6.17 2.25 16.29
N VAL A 58 -7.14 1.75 17.08
CA VAL A 58 -8.56 1.74 16.71
C VAL A 58 -9.12 3.14 16.42
N PRO A 59 -8.85 4.18 17.24
CA PRO A 59 -9.33 5.53 16.93
C PRO A 59 -8.85 6.06 15.58
N LEU A 60 -7.62 5.73 15.18
CA LEU A 60 -7.08 6.10 13.86
C LEU A 60 -7.82 5.39 12.73
N LYS A 61 -8.10 4.08 12.89
CA LYS A 61 -8.86 3.29 11.90
C LYS A 61 -10.23 3.92 11.64
N VAL A 62 -10.94 4.26 12.70
CA VAL A 62 -12.25 4.91 12.63
C VAL A 62 -12.15 6.27 11.93
N LYS A 63 -11.18 7.09 12.32
CA LYS A 63 -10.94 8.42 11.72
C LYS A 63 -10.64 8.34 10.22
N LEU A 64 -9.90 7.31 9.80
CA LEU A 64 -9.53 7.09 8.40
C LEU A 64 -10.62 6.35 7.59
N GLY A 65 -11.74 6.01 8.20
CA GLY A 65 -12.88 5.39 7.53
C GLY A 65 -12.69 3.90 7.22
N VAL A 66 -11.82 3.21 7.94
CA VAL A 66 -11.67 1.75 7.81
C VAL A 66 -12.96 1.07 8.31
N PRO A 67 -13.66 0.28 7.48
CA PRO A 67 -14.82 -0.47 7.92
C PRO A 67 -14.45 -1.47 9.03
N GLU A 68 -15.26 -1.58 10.06
CA GLU A 68 -15.01 -2.49 11.20
C GLU A 68 -14.74 -3.93 10.75
N ALA A 69 -15.52 -4.42 9.78
CA ALA A 69 -15.34 -5.77 9.22
C ALA A 69 -14.00 -6.00 8.51
N LEU A 70 -13.29 -4.93 8.14
CA LEU A 70 -11.99 -4.99 7.45
C LEU A 70 -10.81 -4.67 8.38
N MET A 71 -11.03 -4.33 9.63
CA MET A 71 -9.96 -3.98 10.56
C MET A 71 -8.97 -5.14 10.77
N SER A 72 -7.70 -4.79 10.82
CA SER A 72 -6.58 -5.68 11.07
C SER A 72 -5.67 -5.10 12.17
N CYS A 73 -4.41 -5.54 12.25
CA CYS A 73 -3.51 -5.17 13.34
C CYS A 73 -2.85 -3.80 13.19
N HIS A 74 -2.64 -3.30 11.97
CA HIS A 74 -2.03 -2.00 11.72
C HIS A 74 -2.74 -1.27 10.59
N THR A 75 -2.55 0.05 10.54
CA THR A 75 -3.13 0.93 9.52
C THR A 75 -2.05 1.79 8.90
N SER A 76 -2.01 1.83 7.59
CA SER A 76 -1.01 2.61 6.85
C SER A 76 -1.68 3.64 5.96
N GLN A 77 -0.93 4.69 5.66
CA GLN A 77 -1.32 5.72 4.69
C GLN A 77 -0.26 5.81 3.61
N VAL A 78 -0.68 5.87 2.36
CA VAL A 78 0.18 5.99 1.19
C VAL A 78 -0.51 6.90 0.18
N GLY A 79 0.09 8.05 -0.15
CA GLY A 79 -0.62 9.06 -0.93
C GLY A 79 -1.94 9.44 -0.28
N SER A 80 -3.04 9.35 -1.03
CA SER A 80 -4.40 9.60 -0.54
C SER A 80 -5.12 8.35 -0.01
N TYR A 81 -4.45 7.20 -0.02
CA TYR A 81 -5.06 5.91 0.30
C TYR A 81 -4.72 5.41 1.70
N VAL A 82 -5.67 4.68 2.27
CA VAL A 82 -5.50 3.89 3.48
C VAL A 82 -5.21 2.44 3.08
N ILE A 83 -4.21 1.85 3.72
CA ILE A 83 -3.87 0.43 3.57
C ILE A 83 -4.06 -0.23 4.93
N GLU A 84 -5.03 -1.12 5.02
CA GLU A 84 -5.36 -1.80 6.26
C GLU A 84 -4.82 -3.22 6.29
N GLY A 85 -4.00 -3.54 7.27
CA GLY A 85 -3.49 -4.89 7.49
C GLY A 85 -2.41 -5.35 6.49
N HIS A 86 -2.28 -6.65 6.35
CA HIS A 86 -1.19 -7.33 5.64
C HIS A 86 -1.39 -7.40 4.11
N VAL A 87 -1.62 -6.23 3.50
CA VAL A 87 -1.81 -6.10 2.05
C VAL A 87 -0.49 -6.35 1.32
N PRO A 88 -0.45 -7.20 0.28
CA PRO A 88 0.74 -7.38 -0.54
C PRO A 88 1.19 -6.09 -1.23
N ALA A 89 2.50 -5.86 -1.30
CA ALA A 89 3.07 -4.65 -1.88
C ALA A 89 2.69 -4.44 -3.35
N ASP A 90 2.52 -5.51 -4.12
CA ASP A 90 2.09 -5.42 -5.52
C ASP A 90 0.63 -4.93 -5.65
N ALA A 91 -0.24 -5.27 -4.69
CA ALA A 91 -1.59 -4.71 -4.63
C ALA A 91 -1.56 -3.20 -4.32
N VAL A 92 -0.66 -2.76 -3.42
CA VAL A 92 -0.46 -1.33 -3.15
C VAL A 92 0.07 -0.60 -4.39
N LYS A 93 1.04 -1.18 -5.09
CA LYS A 93 1.56 -0.61 -6.35
C LYS A 93 0.49 -0.50 -7.43
N ARG A 94 -0.35 -1.53 -7.56
CA ARG A 94 -1.48 -1.52 -8.49
C ARG A 94 -2.49 -0.43 -8.14
N LEU A 95 -2.84 -0.27 -6.86
CA LEU A 95 -3.72 0.79 -6.37
C LEU A 95 -3.20 2.17 -6.74
N LEU A 96 -1.90 2.41 -6.53
CA LEU A 96 -1.25 3.68 -6.86
C LEU A 96 -1.21 3.94 -8.37
N ALA A 97 -1.04 2.90 -9.19
CA ALA A 97 -1.00 3.01 -10.65
C ALA A 97 -2.39 3.23 -11.25
N GLU A 98 -3.40 2.51 -10.79
CA GLU A 98 -4.78 2.61 -11.30
C GLU A 98 -5.54 3.84 -10.76
N HIS A 99 -5.15 4.34 -9.60
CA HIS A 99 -5.71 5.53 -8.96
C HIS A 99 -7.25 5.54 -8.87
N PRO A 100 -7.91 4.47 -8.40
CA PRO A 100 -9.35 4.39 -8.33
C PRO A 100 -9.94 5.39 -7.32
N ASP A 101 -11.20 5.76 -7.50
CA ASP A 101 -11.97 6.53 -6.52
C ASP A 101 -12.38 5.61 -5.37
N ALA A 102 -11.53 5.55 -4.36
CA ALA A 102 -11.69 4.74 -3.17
C ALA A 102 -10.96 5.36 -1.97
N ALA A 103 -11.34 4.96 -0.75
CA ALA A 103 -10.64 5.34 0.46
C ALA A 103 -9.35 4.53 0.66
N GLY A 104 -9.36 3.25 0.28
CA GLY A 104 -8.20 2.39 0.43
C GLY A 104 -8.48 0.92 0.09
N ILE A 105 -7.49 0.08 0.45
CA ILE A 105 -7.58 -1.38 0.35
C ILE A 105 -7.23 -2.03 1.68
N ALA A 106 -7.78 -3.21 1.91
CA ALA A 106 -7.64 -3.94 3.18
C ALA A 106 -7.49 -5.44 2.97
N VAL A 107 -6.71 -6.06 3.85
CA VAL A 107 -6.78 -7.50 4.15
C VAL A 107 -7.35 -7.63 5.56
N ALA A 108 -8.59 -8.09 5.66
CA ALA A 108 -9.26 -8.28 6.95
C ALA A 108 -8.56 -9.33 7.81
N GLY A 109 -8.42 -9.06 9.09
CA GLY A 109 -7.76 -9.98 10.01
C GLY A 109 -6.28 -10.18 9.69
N MET A 110 -5.79 -11.38 9.91
CA MET A 110 -4.39 -11.77 9.73
C MET A 110 -4.30 -13.16 9.07
N PRO A 111 -4.60 -13.28 7.77
CA PRO A 111 -4.57 -14.59 7.09
C PRO A 111 -3.18 -15.20 7.09
N ILE A 112 -3.09 -16.49 7.41
CA ILE A 112 -1.82 -17.23 7.37
C ILE A 112 -1.24 -17.19 5.95
N GLY A 113 0.02 -16.77 5.84
CA GLY A 113 0.76 -16.64 4.60
C GLY A 113 0.61 -15.29 3.90
N SER A 114 -0.26 -14.38 4.37
CA SER A 114 -0.19 -12.99 3.93
C SER A 114 1.16 -12.36 4.36
N PRO A 115 1.66 -11.31 3.67
CA PRO A 115 2.98 -10.76 3.98
C PRO A 115 3.13 -10.34 5.45
N GLY A 116 4.11 -10.90 6.15
CA GLY A 116 4.31 -10.72 7.58
C GLY A 116 3.56 -11.72 8.47
N MET A 117 2.72 -12.59 7.89
CA MET A 117 1.98 -13.65 8.57
C MET A 117 2.38 -15.04 8.09
N GLU A 118 3.59 -15.17 7.58
CA GLU A 118 4.18 -16.46 7.21
C GLU A 118 4.50 -17.26 8.49
N ILE A 119 4.01 -18.49 8.56
CA ILE A 119 4.25 -19.41 9.66
C ILE A 119 5.01 -20.61 9.13
N LYS A 120 6.18 -20.89 9.70
CA LYS A 120 7.00 -22.04 9.30
C LYS A 120 6.22 -23.35 9.44
N GLY A 121 6.15 -24.11 8.34
CA GLY A 121 5.45 -25.40 8.29
C GLY A 121 3.95 -25.28 7.98
N GLU A 122 3.42 -24.06 7.86
CA GLU A 122 2.02 -23.83 7.46
C GLU A 122 1.93 -23.41 6.01
N ALA A 123 0.99 -24.00 5.29
CA ALA A 123 0.69 -23.59 3.92
C ALA A 123 -0.07 -22.25 3.94
N PRO A 124 0.25 -21.30 3.01
CA PRO A 124 -0.49 -20.07 2.90
C PRO A 124 -1.95 -20.31 2.52
N ARG A 125 -2.87 -19.63 3.19
CA ARG A 125 -4.30 -19.68 2.91
C ARG A 125 -4.68 -18.64 1.85
N PRO A 126 -5.70 -18.90 1.02
CA PRO A 126 -6.27 -17.88 0.14
C PRO A 126 -6.88 -16.75 0.97
N TYR A 127 -6.73 -15.51 0.49
CA TYR A 127 -7.36 -14.33 1.10
C TYR A 127 -7.68 -13.29 0.04
N GLU A 128 -8.53 -12.35 0.40
CA GLU A 128 -8.94 -11.26 -0.48
C GLU A 128 -8.30 -9.94 -0.03
N VAL A 129 -7.90 -9.13 -0.99
CA VAL A 129 -7.68 -7.70 -0.83
C VAL A 129 -8.97 -7.03 -1.24
N VAL A 130 -9.58 -6.30 -0.31
CA VAL A 130 -10.86 -5.60 -0.50
C VAL A 130 -10.59 -4.13 -0.72
N ILE A 131 -11.13 -3.56 -1.80
CA ILE A 131 -11.16 -2.11 -2.00
C ILE A 131 -12.41 -1.55 -1.31
N PHE A 132 -12.25 -0.47 -0.55
CA PHE A 132 -13.35 0.15 0.17
C PHE A 132 -13.43 1.66 -0.05
N ALA A 133 -14.65 2.15 -0.02
CA ALA A 133 -15.02 3.55 0.04
C ALA A 133 -16.22 3.70 0.98
N SER A 134 -16.70 4.91 1.22
CA SER A 134 -17.90 5.11 2.05
C SER A 134 -19.09 4.29 1.51
N GLY A 135 -19.55 3.34 2.30
CA GLY A 135 -20.70 2.48 1.98
C GLY A 135 -20.49 1.44 0.86
N ARG A 136 -19.25 1.25 0.38
CA ARG A 136 -18.91 0.29 -0.69
C ARG A 136 -17.72 -0.55 -0.34
N GLN A 137 -17.80 -1.86 -0.60
CA GLN A 137 -16.71 -2.82 -0.47
C GLN A 137 -16.77 -3.79 -1.64
N ASN A 138 -15.63 -3.99 -2.33
CA ASN A 138 -15.51 -4.94 -3.44
C ASN A 138 -14.18 -5.67 -3.37
N VAL A 139 -14.11 -6.87 -3.94
CA VAL A 139 -12.85 -7.57 -4.10
C VAL A 139 -11.97 -6.83 -5.09
N PHE A 140 -10.79 -6.42 -4.65
CA PHE A 140 -9.76 -5.82 -5.49
C PHE A 140 -8.85 -6.87 -6.13
N ALA A 141 -8.42 -7.86 -5.34
CA ALA A 141 -7.61 -8.97 -5.79
C ALA A 141 -7.72 -10.15 -4.82
N ARG A 142 -7.33 -11.34 -5.29
CA ARG A 142 -7.19 -12.55 -4.46
C ARG A 142 -5.75 -13.02 -4.47
N TYR A 143 -5.30 -13.51 -3.32
CA TYR A 143 -3.93 -13.94 -3.10
C TYR A 143 -3.86 -15.28 -2.39
N ARG A 144 -2.73 -15.95 -2.59
CA ARG A 144 -2.24 -17.02 -1.72
C ARG A 144 -0.77 -16.77 -1.44
N GLY A 145 -0.41 -16.52 -0.19
CA GLY A 145 0.90 -15.96 0.12
C GLY A 145 1.05 -14.57 -0.51
N ILE A 146 2.12 -14.37 -1.26
CA ILE A 146 2.37 -13.12 -2.01
C ILE A 146 1.94 -13.23 -3.49
N PHE A 147 1.38 -14.37 -3.90
CA PHE A 147 0.99 -14.62 -5.29
C PHE A 147 -0.49 -14.36 -5.51
N ARG A 148 -0.79 -13.52 -6.51
CA ARG A 148 -2.16 -13.28 -6.96
C ARG A 148 -2.71 -14.51 -7.67
N ILE A 149 -3.93 -14.90 -7.34
CA ILE A 149 -4.65 -16.07 -7.89
C ILE A 149 -5.96 -15.67 -8.56
#